data_9ba634fe027941b2b62f288ad3b70524
#
_entry.id   9ba634fe027941b2b62f288ad3b70524
#
_cell.length_a   1.000
_cell.length_b   1.000
_cell.length_c   1.000
_cell.angle_alpha   90.00
_cell.angle_beta   90.00
_cell.angle_gamma   90.00
#
_symmetry.space_group_name_H-M   'P 1'
#
loop_
_entity.id
_entity.type
_entity.pdbx_description
1 polymer ?
#
loop_
_entity_poly.entity_id
_entity_poly.type
_entity_poly.pdbx_seq_one_letter_code
_entity_poly.pdbx_strand_id
1 'polypeptide(L)'
;MKISALKSLAVVALATAPLLAAAQLSANVSLNSSYKFRGQDQTANKPALQGGFDYAHGSGAYVGIWNSNVTWLPGNSLETDIYGGYKGEAAGVGYDVGFIRYIYPGAGVANTNEIYAGLSFAGFGAKYYRTVSNQYFGGSKASYLSLSYSTEIMKGLTASVGVGFTDFKNGTDYTDYSVGLGYDLGDGYSVKGALVGANKKDVYGDINKNRLVLTFAKAM
;
A
#
# COMPACT_ATOMS: atom_id res chain seq x y z
N MET A 1 -24.79 -20.30 -9.95
CA MET A 1 -23.35 -20.48 -9.73
C MET A 1 -22.93 -19.45 -8.69
N LYS A 2 -22.68 -19.87 -7.44
CA LYS A 2 -22.40 -18.96 -6.34
C LYS A 2 -20.95 -18.50 -6.42
N ILE A 3 -20.71 -17.22 -6.67
CA ILE A 3 -19.37 -16.61 -6.63
C ILE A 3 -19.00 -16.45 -5.16
N SER A 4 -18.05 -17.23 -4.72
CA SER A 4 -17.49 -17.20 -3.38
C SER A 4 -16.65 -15.93 -3.22
N ALA A 5 -16.94 -15.13 -2.20
CA ALA A 5 -16.23 -13.88 -1.89
C ALA A 5 -14.77 -14.18 -1.50
N LEU A 6 -13.81 -13.69 -2.30
CA LEU A 6 -12.39 -13.69 -1.94
C LEU A 6 -12.16 -12.68 -0.82
N LYS A 7 -11.70 -13.18 0.32
CA LYS A 7 -11.22 -12.34 1.42
C LYS A 7 -9.78 -11.92 1.13
N SER A 8 -9.55 -10.63 1.15
CA SER A 8 -8.42 -9.93 0.54
C SER A 8 -7.11 -10.03 1.32
N LEU A 9 -6.00 -10.24 0.59
CA LEU A 9 -4.65 -9.93 1.06
C LEU A 9 -4.48 -8.41 1.17
N ALA A 10 -4.04 -7.94 2.33
CA ALA A 10 -3.65 -6.54 2.53
C ALA A 10 -2.30 -6.26 1.87
N VAL A 11 -2.33 -6.06 0.61
CA VAL A 11 -1.38 -5.27 -0.17
C VAL A 11 -2.25 -4.31 -0.92
N VAL A 12 -1.94 -3.04 -1.00
CA VAL A 12 -2.70 -1.98 -1.68
C VAL A 12 -3.33 -2.47 -3.01
N ALA A 13 -4.18 -3.49 -2.90
CA ALA A 13 -5.11 -3.92 -3.91
C ALA A 13 -6.46 -3.41 -3.44
N LEU A 14 -7.08 -2.55 -4.20
CA LEU A 14 -8.49 -2.20 -4.02
C LEU A 14 -9.28 -3.51 -4.01
N ALA A 15 -9.62 -3.99 -2.81
CA ALA A 15 -10.49 -5.14 -2.67
C ALA A 15 -11.91 -4.69 -3.00
N THR A 16 -12.42 -5.14 -4.12
CA THR A 16 -13.84 -5.03 -4.47
C THR A 16 -14.60 -6.14 -3.75
N ALA A 17 -15.00 -5.89 -2.50
CA ALA A 17 -16.03 -6.68 -1.84
C ALA A 17 -17.36 -5.93 -1.97
N PRO A 18 -18.48 -6.61 -2.26
CA PRO A 18 -19.78 -5.94 -2.22
C PRO A 18 -20.05 -5.43 -0.81
N LEU A 19 -20.33 -4.14 -0.72
CA LEU A 19 -20.70 -3.44 0.52
C LEU A 19 -22.04 -3.98 1.01
N LEU A 20 -22.07 -4.94 1.89
CA LEU A 20 -23.24 -5.29 2.69
C LEU A 20 -23.08 -4.64 4.08
N ALA A 21 -23.70 -3.56 4.20
CA ALA A 21 -24.46 -2.84 5.25
C ALA A 21 -24.18 -3.11 6.74
N ALA A 22 -23.01 -3.58 7.17
CA ALA A 22 -22.65 -3.56 8.59
C ALA A 22 -21.32 -2.86 8.77
N ALA A 23 -21.22 -2.03 9.81
CA ALA A 23 -19.97 -1.46 10.26
C ALA A 23 -19.02 -2.61 10.67
N GLN A 24 -17.80 -2.64 10.11
CA GLN A 24 -16.84 -3.71 10.38
C GLN A 24 -15.53 -3.13 10.89
N LEU A 25 -15.08 -3.62 12.03
CA LEU A 25 -13.71 -3.44 12.49
C LEU A 25 -12.90 -4.65 12.01
N SER A 26 -11.74 -4.38 11.41
CA SER A 26 -10.77 -5.40 11.02
C SER A 26 -9.37 -5.01 11.50
N ALA A 27 -8.52 -6.01 11.66
CA ALA A 27 -7.12 -5.82 12.02
C ALA A 27 -6.23 -6.67 11.11
N ASN A 28 -4.99 -6.25 10.97
CA ASN A 28 -3.99 -7.03 10.24
C ASN A 28 -2.62 -6.91 10.90
N VAL A 29 -1.79 -7.94 10.71
CA VAL A 29 -0.39 -7.92 11.08
C VAL A 29 0.41 -8.67 10.03
N SER A 30 1.62 -8.21 9.72
CA SER A 30 2.52 -8.90 8.81
C SER A 30 3.98 -8.76 9.22
N LEU A 31 4.76 -9.81 8.93
CA LEU A 31 6.21 -9.81 9.00
C LEU A 31 6.74 -9.85 7.57
N ASN A 32 7.52 -8.85 7.22
CA ASN A 32 8.13 -8.70 5.90
C ASN A 32 9.64 -8.82 6.00
N SER A 33 10.30 -9.43 5.02
CA SER A 33 11.77 -9.50 5.00
C SER A 33 12.42 -8.12 4.78
N SER A 34 11.67 -7.15 4.22
CA SER A 34 12.07 -5.76 4.02
C SER A 34 10.82 -4.92 3.74
N TYR A 35 10.85 -3.64 4.05
CA TYR A 35 9.77 -2.71 3.71
C TYR A 35 10.13 -1.87 2.49
N LYS A 36 9.35 -1.95 1.44
CA LYS A 36 9.45 -1.12 0.24
C LYS A 36 8.21 -0.23 0.09
N PHE A 37 8.39 1.08 0.16
CA PHE A 37 7.36 2.07 -0.12
C PHE A 37 7.61 2.71 -1.49
N ARG A 38 6.69 2.57 -2.42
CA ARG A 38 6.85 3.07 -3.81
C ARG A 38 8.22 2.68 -4.40
N GLY A 39 8.61 1.39 -4.24
CA GLY A 39 9.88 0.84 -4.71
C GLY A 39 11.11 1.18 -3.86
N GLN A 40 11.02 2.11 -2.92
CA GLN A 40 12.14 2.57 -2.09
C GLN A 40 12.18 1.86 -0.73
N ASP A 41 13.39 1.46 -0.32
CA ASP A 41 13.63 0.72 0.92
C ASP A 41 13.49 1.64 2.15
N GLN A 42 12.69 1.21 3.11
CA GLN A 42 12.40 1.94 4.35
C GLN A 42 13.10 1.34 5.58
N THR A 43 13.68 0.15 5.46
CA THR A 43 14.23 -0.61 6.61
C THR A 43 15.69 -1.03 6.42
N ALA A 44 16.42 -0.44 5.45
CA ALA A 44 17.80 -0.83 5.10
C ALA A 44 17.91 -2.34 4.82
N ASN A 45 16.92 -2.90 4.10
CA ASN A 45 16.81 -4.33 3.78
C ASN A 45 16.77 -5.24 5.02
N LYS A 46 16.20 -4.74 6.12
CA LYS A 46 15.97 -5.50 7.37
C LYS A 46 14.48 -5.80 7.53
N PRO A 47 14.10 -6.79 8.35
CA PRO A 47 12.72 -7.14 8.59
C PRO A 47 11.86 -5.96 9.06
N ALA A 48 10.61 -5.95 8.61
CA ALA A 48 9.59 -5.02 9.04
C ALA A 48 8.40 -5.77 9.65
N LEU A 49 8.01 -5.36 10.85
CA LEU A 49 6.73 -5.72 11.46
C LEU A 49 5.74 -4.61 11.15
N GLN A 50 4.63 -4.98 10.51
CA GLN A 50 3.62 -4.03 10.04
C GLN A 50 2.24 -4.47 10.47
N GLY A 51 1.33 -3.52 10.66
CA GLY A 51 -0.05 -3.85 10.96
C GLY A 51 -0.88 -2.65 11.36
N GLY A 52 -2.19 -2.88 11.46
CA GLY A 52 -3.12 -1.81 11.74
C GLY A 52 -4.54 -2.27 11.98
N PHE A 53 -5.40 -1.28 12.10
CA PHE A 53 -6.84 -1.44 12.31
C PHE A 53 -7.60 -0.58 11.30
N ASP A 54 -8.68 -1.13 10.78
CA ASP A 54 -9.58 -0.46 9.85
C ASP A 54 -11.02 -0.53 10.37
N TYR A 55 -11.72 0.58 10.31
CA TYR A 55 -13.16 0.64 10.50
C TYR A 55 -13.82 1.04 9.19
N ALA A 56 -14.72 0.19 8.69
CA ALA A 56 -15.51 0.44 7.50
C ALA A 56 -16.98 0.58 7.89
N HIS A 57 -17.59 1.69 7.49
CA HIS A 57 -19.03 1.93 7.67
C HIS A 57 -19.82 1.47 6.43
N GLY A 58 -21.04 0.98 6.63
CA GLY A 58 -21.89 0.47 5.55
C GLY A 58 -22.26 1.50 4.46
N SER A 59 -22.05 2.81 4.72
CA SER A 59 -22.19 3.85 3.67
C SER A 59 -21.04 3.89 2.67
N GLY A 60 -19.92 3.21 2.94
CA GLY A 60 -18.69 3.31 2.18
C GLY A 60 -17.60 4.19 2.82
N ALA A 61 -17.95 4.97 3.87
CA ALA A 61 -16.94 5.70 4.63
C ALA A 61 -16.04 4.74 5.42
N TYR A 62 -14.76 5.08 5.54
CA TYR A 62 -13.80 4.31 6.33
C TYR A 62 -12.74 5.18 6.97
N VAL A 63 -12.13 4.67 8.04
CA VAL A 63 -10.96 5.23 8.69
C VAL A 63 -10.05 4.08 9.14
N GLY A 64 -8.75 4.31 9.13
CA GLY A 64 -7.79 3.32 9.58
C GLY A 64 -6.53 3.94 10.16
N ILE A 65 -5.77 3.09 10.83
CA ILE A 65 -4.41 3.36 11.30
C ILE A 65 -3.53 2.18 10.91
N TRP A 66 -2.36 2.48 10.40
CA TRP A 66 -1.35 1.47 10.07
C TRP A 66 0.00 1.89 10.61
N ASN A 67 0.86 0.92 10.92
CA ASN A 67 2.16 1.17 11.49
C ASN A 67 3.22 0.23 10.91
N SER A 68 4.47 0.72 10.86
CA SER A 68 5.66 -0.07 10.52
C SER A 68 6.87 0.44 11.27
N ASN A 69 7.80 -0.44 11.61
CA ASN A 69 9.15 0.03 11.90
C ASN A 69 9.84 0.51 10.62
N VAL A 70 10.66 1.56 10.76
CA VAL A 70 11.48 2.16 9.70
C VAL A 70 12.89 2.47 10.22
N THR A 71 13.86 2.65 9.32
CA THR A 71 15.26 2.94 9.69
C THR A 71 15.89 4.08 8.88
N TRP A 72 15.17 4.67 7.94
CA TRP A 72 15.71 5.66 7.02
C TRP A 72 15.83 7.07 7.61
N LEU A 73 15.13 7.34 8.73
CA LEU A 73 15.16 8.63 9.42
C LEU A 73 15.98 8.54 10.72
N PRO A 74 17.06 9.32 10.89
CA PRO A 74 17.78 9.40 12.15
C PRO A 74 16.87 9.80 13.32
N GLY A 75 16.96 9.07 14.43
CA GLY A 75 16.17 9.35 15.64
C GLY A 75 14.71 8.92 15.57
N ASN A 76 14.29 8.26 14.48
CA ASN A 76 12.94 7.74 14.33
C ASN A 76 12.96 6.28 13.88
N SER A 77 12.18 5.44 14.53
CA SER A 77 12.07 4.01 14.22
C SER A 77 10.65 3.56 13.88
N LEU A 78 9.69 4.48 13.85
CA LEU A 78 8.27 4.19 13.66
C LEU A 78 7.67 5.09 12.57
N GLU A 79 6.89 4.49 11.69
CA GLU A 79 5.94 5.14 10.80
C GLU A 79 4.53 4.81 11.27
N THR A 80 3.68 5.81 11.39
CA THR A 80 2.26 5.69 11.69
C THR A 80 1.46 6.43 10.65
N ASP A 81 0.56 5.73 9.98
CA ASP A 81 -0.32 6.29 8.97
C ASP A 81 -1.74 6.33 9.50
N ILE A 82 -2.35 7.51 9.46
CA ILE A 82 -3.78 7.69 9.74
C ILE A 82 -4.45 8.07 8.43
N TYR A 83 -5.46 7.32 8.05
CA TYR A 83 -6.15 7.53 6.79
C TYR A 83 -7.67 7.39 6.93
N GLY A 84 -8.38 7.98 6.00
CA GLY A 84 -9.81 7.83 5.88
C GLY A 84 -10.30 8.29 4.52
N GLY A 85 -11.49 7.83 4.17
CA GLY A 85 -12.02 8.11 2.86
C GLY A 85 -13.44 7.58 2.65
N TYR A 86 -13.77 7.52 1.39
CA TYR A 86 -15.05 6.97 0.91
C TYR A 86 -14.80 6.08 -0.31
N LYS A 87 -15.27 4.84 -0.23
CA LYS A 87 -15.18 3.87 -1.33
C LYS A 87 -16.53 3.30 -1.68
N GLY A 88 -16.70 2.92 -2.94
CA GLY A 88 -17.92 2.31 -3.43
C GLY A 88 -17.72 1.71 -4.81
N GLU A 89 -18.83 1.31 -5.43
CA GLU A 89 -18.85 0.74 -6.77
C GLU A 89 -20.01 1.36 -7.56
N ALA A 90 -19.78 1.68 -8.83
CA ALA A 90 -20.79 2.13 -9.77
C ALA A 90 -20.51 1.49 -11.13
N ALA A 91 -21.52 0.86 -11.71
CA ALA A 91 -21.47 0.18 -13.02
C ALA A 91 -20.31 -0.84 -13.14
N GLY A 92 -19.99 -1.55 -12.05
CA GLY A 92 -18.91 -2.54 -12.00
C GLY A 92 -17.50 -1.95 -11.82
N VAL A 93 -17.39 -0.61 -11.71
CA VAL A 93 -16.14 0.09 -11.45
C VAL A 93 -16.09 0.49 -9.98
N GLY A 94 -15.12 -0.04 -9.23
CA GLY A 94 -14.83 0.39 -7.88
C GLY A 94 -14.14 1.75 -7.86
N TYR A 95 -14.49 2.61 -6.91
CA TYR A 95 -13.86 3.90 -6.69
C TYR A 95 -13.47 4.07 -5.21
N ASP A 96 -12.40 4.85 -4.96
CA ASP A 96 -11.89 5.16 -3.63
C ASP A 96 -11.28 6.56 -3.63
N VAL A 97 -11.76 7.44 -2.74
CA VAL A 97 -11.21 8.77 -2.53
C VAL A 97 -10.92 8.98 -1.06
N GLY A 98 -9.81 9.61 -0.73
CA GLY A 98 -9.47 9.77 0.67
C GLY A 98 -8.26 10.66 0.92
N PHE A 99 -7.87 10.64 2.18
CA PHE A 99 -6.76 11.38 2.75
C PHE A 99 -5.91 10.43 3.59
N ILE A 100 -4.60 10.64 3.59
CA ILE A 100 -3.65 9.92 4.42
C ILE A 100 -2.64 10.90 5.01
N ARG A 101 -2.33 10.71 6.29
CA ARG A 101 -1.27 11.38 7.01
C ARG A 101 -0.23 10.36 7.46
N TYR A 102 0.97 10.51 6.95
CA TYR A 102 2.17 9.80 7.38
C TYR A 102 2.80 10.55 8.55
N ILE A 103 3.07 9.87 9.65
CA ILE A 103 3.59 10.43 10.89
C ILE A 103 4.87 9.70 11.30
N TYR A 104 5.92 10.45 11.54
CA TYR A 104 7.21 9.98 12.05
C TYR A 104 7.47 10.65 13.40
N PRO A 105 7.14 10.02 14.55
CA PRO A 105 7.15 10.67 15.87
C PRO A 105 8.46 11.33 16.28
N GLY A 106 9.60 10.72 15.89
CA GLY A 106 10.94 11.25 16.16
C GLY A 106 11.47 12.23 15.08
N ALA A 107 10.74 12.46 13.98
CA ALA A 107 11.22 13.22 12.83
C ALA A 107 10.06 13.96 12.13
N GLY A 108 9.38 14.83 12.85
CA GLY A 108 8.18 15.52 12.39
C GLY A 108 8.33 16.32 11.08
N VAL A 109 9.56 16.65 10.68
CA VAL A 109 9.87 17.26 9.37
C VAL A 109 9.50 16.32 8.20
N ALA A 110 9.48 15.01 8.42
CA ALA A 110 9.09 14.02 7.42
C ALA A 110 7.57 13.79 7.36
N ASN A 111 6.78 14.32 8.30
CA ASN A 111 5.34 14.14 8.29
C ASN A 111 4.75 14.68 6.99
N THR A 112 3.93 13.85 6.34
CA THR A 112 3.39 14.12 5.02
C THR A 112 1.88 13.91 5.01
N ASN A 113 1.17 14.77 4.29
CA ASN A 113 -0.24 14.59 4.02
C ASN A 113 -0.46 14.43 2.51
N GLU A 114 -1.27 13.45 2.14
CA GLU A 114 -1.69 13.25 0.75
C GLU A 114 -3.21 13.09 0.66
N ILE A 115 -3.77 13.57 -0.42
CA ILE A 115 -5.10 13.16 -0.91
C ILE A 115 -4.90 12.11 -2.00
N TYR A 116 -5.89 11.24 -2.16
CA TYR A 116 -5.85 10.25 -3.22
C TYR A 116 -7.21 9.99 -3.84
N ALA A 117 -7.16 9.49 -5.08
CA ALA A 117 -8.30 8.95 -5.80
C ALA A 117 -7.88 7.69 -6.55
N GLY A 118 -8.73 6.67 -6.55
CA GLY A 118 -8.47 5.39 -7.19
C GLY A 118 -9.69 4.82 -7.89
N LEU A 119 -9.44 4.00 -8.90
CA LEU A 119 -10.41 3.22 -9.64
C LEU A 119 -9.95 1.78 -9.74
N SER A 120 -10.90 0.84 -9.80
CA SER A 120 -10.62 -0.58 -10.01
C SER A 120 -11.67 -1.24 -10.88
N PHE A 121 -11.22 -2.16 -11.75
CA PHE A 121 -12.09 -2.93 -12.63
C PHE A 121 -11.38 -4.21 -13.07
N ALA A 122 -12.05 -5.36 -12.93
CA ALA A 122 -11.60 -6.67 -13.46
C ALA A 122 -10.14 -7.00 -13.14
N GLY A 123 -9.68 -6.75 -11.90
CA GLY A 123 -8.30 -6.99 -11.45
C GLY A 123 -7.33 -5.84 -11.73
N PHE A 124 -7.69 -4.88 -12.59
CA PHE A 124 -6.92 -3.65 -12.78
C PHE A 124 -7.19 -2.64 -11.66
N GLY A 125 -6.15 -1.91 -11.28
CA GLY A 125 -6.21 -0.80 -10.35
C GLY A 125 -5.41 0.39 -10.86
N ALA A 126 -5.93 1.60 -10.66
CA ALA A 126 -5.23 2.86 -10.85
C ALA A 126 -5.47 3.75 -9.65
N LYS A 127 -4.42 4.28 -9.01
CA LYS A 127 -4.56 5.17 -7.86
C LYS A 127 -3.57 6.32 -7.96
N TYR A 128 -4.07 7.54 -7.82
CA TYR A 128 -3.28 8.75 -7.85
C TYR A 128 -3.26 9.40 -6.47
N TYR A 129 -2.06 9.79 -6.05
CA TYR A 129 -1.80 10.49 -4.80
C TYR A 129 -1.18 11.85 -5.08
N ARG A 130 -1.52 12.85 -4.26
CA ARG A 130 -0.93 14.17 -4.33
C ARG A 130 -0.63 14.71 -2.95
N THR A 131 0.61 15.15 -2.74
CA THR A 131 1.03 15.83 -1.52
C THR A 131 0.29 17.15 -1.36
N VAL A 132 -0.40 17.31 -0.22
CA VAL A 132 -1.10 18.55 0.18
C VAL A 132 -0.41 19.27 1.34
N SER A 133 0.51 18.62 2.07
CA SER A 133 1.43 19.25 3.00
C SER A 133 2.46 20.13 2.27
N ASN A 134 3.23 20.93 3.01
CA ASN A 134 4.26 21.78 2.42
C ASN A 134 5.41 20.99 1.80
N GLN A 135 5.62 19.76 2.26
CA GLN A 135 6.70 18.86 1.87
C GLN A 135 6.21 17.42 1.78
N TYR A 136 6.95 16.59 1.04
CA TYR A 136 6.81 15.16 0.92
C TYR A 136 8.04 14.51 1.57
N PHE A 137 7.84 13.90 2.74
CA PHE A 137 8.88 13.25 3.56
C PHE A 137 10.15 14.10 3.76
N GLY A 138 9.96 15.40 4.08
CA GLY A 138 11.05 16.34 4.24
C GLY A 138 11.60 16.95 2.94
N GLY A 139 11.15 16.46 1.78
CA GLY A 139 11.57 16.93 0.46
C GLY A 139 10.53 17.79 -0.28
N SER A 140 10.71 17.88 -1.59
CA SER A 140 9.80 18.59 -2.50
C SER A 140 8.44 17.88 -2.59
N LYS A 141 7.36 18.64 -2.76
CA LYS A 141 6.04 18.05 -3.04
C LYS A 141 6.10 17.11 -4.22
N ALA A 142 5.31 16.02 -4.13
CA ALA A 142 5.24 15.02 -5.16
C ALA A 142 3.79 14.65 -5.52
N SER A 143 3.64 14.03 -6.68
CA SER A 143 2.50 13.21 -7.03
C SER A 143 2.95 11.79 -7.33
N TYR A 144 2.05 10.84 -7.18
CA TYR A 144 2.32 9.43 -7.44
C TYR A 144 1.13 8.78 -8.13
N LEU A 145 1.37 8.16 -9.30
CA LEU A 145 0.39 7.34 -9.99
C LEU A 145 0.80 5.88 -9.89
N SER A 146 -0.05 5.06 -9.31
CA SER A 146 0.11 3.60 -9.25
C SER A 146 -0.85 2.93 -10.23
N LEU A 147 -0.33 2.02 -11.05
CA LEU A 147 -1.11 1.12 -11.89
C LEU A 147 -0.80 -0.31 -11.47
N SER A 148 -1.82 -1.15 -11.38
CA SER A 148 -1.66 -2.54 -10.95
C SER A 148 -2.62 -3.47 -11.69
N TYR A 149 -2.22 -4.74 -11.73
CA TYR A 149 -3.10 -5.84 -12.14
C TYR A 149 -2.85 -7.03 -11.24
N SER A 150 -3.93 -7.69 -10.83
CA SER A 150 -3.85 -8.93 -10.07
C SER A 150 -4.94 -9.90 -10.50
N THR A 151 -4.60 -11.20 -10.52
CA THR A 151 -5.54 -12.27 -10.88
C THR A 151 -5.22 -13.54 -10.13
N GLU A 152 -6.24 -14.27 -9.74
CA GLU A 152 -6.09 -15.63 -9.21
C GLU A 152 -5.76 -16.57 -10.38
N ILE A 153 -4.58 -17.19 -10.37
CA ILE A 153 -4.09 -18.11 -11.43
C ILE A 153 -4.36 -19.57 -11.12
N MET A 154 -4.54 -19.87 -9.84
CA MET A 154 -5.10 -21.15 -9.34
C MET A 154 -5.70 -20.89 -7.95
N LYS A 155 -6.50 -21.83 -7.45
CA LYS A 155 -7.20 -21.69 -6.16
C LYS A 155 -6.22 -21.29 -5.05
N GLY A 156 -6.44 -20.10 -4.47
CA GLY A 156 -5.62 -19.52 -3.41
C GLY A 156 -4.31 -18.89 -3.88
N LEU A 157 -3.89 -19.05 -5.14
CA LEU A 157 -2.67 -18.45 -5.68
C LEU A 157 -2.98 -17.27 -6.59
N THR A 158 -2.55 -16.08 -6.19
CA THR A 158 -2.73 -14.82 -6.91
C THR A 158 -1.40 -14.35 -7.49
N ALA A 159 -1.39 -14.03 -8.79
CA ALA A 159 -0.30 -13.28 -9.41
C ALA A 159 -0.61 -11.78 -9.44
N SER A 160 0.42 -10.95 -9.25
CA SER A 160 0.28 -9.49 -9.24
C SER A 160 1.45 -8.81 -9.94
N VAL A 161 1.16 -7.72 -10.64
CA VAL A 161 2.15 -6.81 -11.20
C VAL A 161 1.75 -5.38 -10.87
N GLY A 162 2.74 -4.50 -10.76
CA GLY A 162 2.52 -3.07 -10.51
C GLY A 162 3.61 -2.22 -11.10
N VAL A 163 3.25 -1.00 -11.48
CA VAL A 163 4.15 0.06 -11.87
C VAL A 163 3.67 1.37 -11.24
N GLY A 164 4.60 2.16 -10.75
CA GLY A 164 4.31 3.45 -10.13
C GLY A 164 5.21 4.56 -10.67
N PHE A 165 4.68 5.75 -10.77
CA PHE A 165 5.35 6.94 -11.29
C PHE A 165 5.33 8.03 -10.22
N THR A 166 6.50 8.34 -9.67
CA THR A 166 6.67 9.46 -8.73
C THR A 166 7.19 10.66 -9.50
N ASP A 167 6.44 11.76 -9.46
CA ASP A 167 6.76 13.05 -10.05
C ASP A 167 6.98 14.07 -8.92
N PHE A 168 8.17 14.66 -8.87
CA PHE A 168 8.53 15.68 -7.87
C PHE A 168 8.42 17.08 -8.47
N LYS A 169 7.83 18.01 -7.73
CA LYS A 169 7.83 19.42 -8.14
C LYS A 169 9.26 19.95 -8.40
N ASN A 170 10.22 19.56 -7.56
CA ASN A 170 11.65 19.83 -7.69
C ASN A 170 12.41 18.60 -7.19
N GLY A 171 13.03 17.86 -8.11
CA GLY A 171 13.75 16.62 -7.77
C GLY A 171 13.87 15.72 -8.98
N THR A 172 14.37 14.53 -8.78
CA THR A 172 14.48 13.51 -9.83
C THR A 172 13.30 12.55 -9.73
N ASP A 173 12.47 12.54 -10.77
CA ASP A 173 11.36 11.60 -10.87
C ASP A 173 11.87 10.17 -11.00
N TYR A 174 11.08 9.23 -10.52
CA TYR A 174 11.41 7.83 -10.67
C TYR A 174 10.16 6.96 -10.91
N THR A 175 10.43 5.78 -11.46
CA THR A 175 9.42 4.74 -11.69
C THR A 175 9.76 3.53 -10.84
N ASP A 176 8.80 3.04 -10.08
CA ASP A 176 8.89 1.79 -9.36
C ASP A 176 8.09 0.67 -10.05
N TYR A 177 8.41 -0.56 -9.71
CA TYR A 177 7.76 -1.74 -10.27
C TYR A 177 7.76 -2.90 -9.29
N SER A 178 6.78 -3.76 -9.45
CA SER A 178 6.66 -5.00 -8.68
C SER A 178 6.08 -6.14 -9.50
N VAL A 179 6.53 -7.36 -9.20
CA VAL A 179 5.90 -8.60 -9.65
C VAL A 179 5.91 -9.59 -8.50
N GLY A 180 4.80 -10.23 -8.24
CA GLY A 180 4.67 -11.11 -7.07
C GLY A 180 3.65 -12.21 -7.22
N LEU A 181 3.80 -13.20 -6.34
CA LEU A 181 2.86 -14.27 -6.11
C LEU A 181 2.45 -14.26 -4.63
N GLY A 182 1.17 -14.44 -4.37
CA GLY A 182 0.61 -14.55 -3.03
C GLY A 182 -0.23 -15.81 -2.91
N TYR A 183 -0.10 -16.51 -1.78
CA TYR A 183 -0.88 -17.72 -1.52
C TYR A 183 -1.69 -17.55 -0.22
N ASP A 184 -2.99 -17.82 -0.33
CA ASP A 184 -3.92 -17.85 0.80
C ASP A 184 -3.81 -19.21 1.50
N LEU A 185 -3.40 -19.20 2.77
CA LEU A 185 -3.25 -20.38 3.62
C LEU A 185 -4.56 -20.72 4.36
N GLY A 186 -5.60 -19.92 4.21
CA GLY A 186 -6.85 -20.03 4.95
C GLY A 186 -6.82 -19.31 6.30
N ASP A 187 -8.00 -19.19 6.92
CA ASP A 187 -8.19 -18.55 8.23
C ASP A 187 -7.55 -17.15 8.36
N GLY A 188 -7.44 -16.41 7.24
CA GLY A 188 -6.82 -15.07 7.17
C GLY A 188 -5.29 -15.08 7.15
N TYR A 189 -4.62 -16.23 7.14
CA TYR A 189 -3.18 -16.34 6.94
C TYR A 189 -2.81 -16.32 5.46
N SER A 190 -1.70 -15.70 5.15
CA SER A 190 -1.17 -15.66 3.78
C SER A 190 0.34 -15.51 3.74
N VAL A 191 0.93 -15.96 2.63
CA VAL A 191 2.33 -15.72 2.29
C VAL A 191 2.43 -15.04 0.94
N LYS A 192 3.41 -14.16 0.76
CA LYS A 192 3.67 -13.49 -0.51
C LYS A 192 5.17 -13.40 -0.75
N GLY A 193 5.57 -13.59 -2.01
CA GLY A 193 6.89 -13.23 -2.51
C GLY A 193 6.76 -12.23 -3.65
N ALA A 194 7.47 -11.12 -3.59
CA ALA A 194 7.44 -10.09 -4.63
C ALA A 194 8.84 -9.54 -4.91
N LEU A 195 9.20 -9.46 -6.18
CA LEU A 195 10.34 -8.67 -6.62
C LEU A 195 9.88 -7.21 -6.74
N VAL A 196 10.51 -6.31 -5.98
CA VAL A 196 10.15 -4.89 -5.92
C VAL A 196 11.42 -4.05 -6.10
N GLY A 197 11.32 -2.98 -6.86
CA GLY A 197 12.43 -2.05 -7.07
C GLY A 197 12.00 -0.77 -7.76
N ALA A 198 12.97 0.10 -8.00
CA ALA A 198 12.77 1.33 -8.75
C ALA A 198 13.96 1.61 -9.68
N ASN A 199 13.74 2.45 -10.68
CA ASN A 199 14.80 2.98 -11.53
C ASN A 199 15.61 4.09 -10.80
N LYS A 200 16.44 4.84 -11.51
CA LYS A 200 17.26 5.95 -10.97
C LYS A 200 18.18 5.52 -9.80
N LYS A 201 18.77 4.33 -9.92
CA LYS A 201 19.70 3.80 -8.90
C LYS A 201 21.00 4.59 -8.79
N ASP A 202 21.36 5.28 -9.85
CA ASP A 202 22.45 6.25 -9.94
C ASP A 202 22.24 7.49 -9.06
N VAL A 203 20.98 7.88 -8.83
CA VAL A 203 20.58 9.03 -7.99
C VAL A 203 20.25 8.59 -6.57
N TYR A 204 19.44 7.55 -6.43
CA TYR A 204 18.88 7.11 -5.13
C TYR A 204 19.66 5.96 -4.48
N GLY A 205 20.62 5.36 -5.19
CA GLY A 205 21.47 4.30 -4.63
C GLY A 205 20.71 3.05 -4.21
N ASP A 206 21.08 2.57 -3.04
CA ASP A 206 20.63 1.28 -2.50
C ASP A 206 19.13 1.21 -2.18
N ILE A 207 18.50 2.35 -1.87
CA ILE A 207 17.06 2.37 -1.57
C ILE A 207 16.20 1.97 -2.78
N ASN A 208 16.67 2.23 -4.02
CA ASN A 208 15.99 1.85 -5.26
C ASN A 208 16.39 0.46 -5.78
N LYS A 209 17.31 -0.26 -5.11
CA LYS A 209 17.71 -1.61 -5.54
C LYS A 209 16.52 -2.56 -5.53
N ASN A 210 16.53 -3.46 -6.51
CA ASN A 210 15.58 -4.57 -6.56
C ASN A 210 15.78 -5.49 -5.36
N ARG A 211 14.68 -5.90 -4.73
CA ARG A 211 14.66 -6.84 -3.61
C ARG A 211 13.55 -7.86 -3.79
N LEU A 212 13.82 -9.09 -3.45
CA LEU A 212 12.78 -10.06 -3.19
C LEU A 212 12.27 -9.81 -1.77
N VAL A 213 11.02 -9.40 -1.67
CA VAL A 213 10.33 -9.20 -0.38
C VAL A 213 9.43 -10.39 -0.12
N LEU A 214 9.68 -11.07 0.99
CA LEU A 214 8.84 -12.15 1.50
C LEU A 214 7.96 -11.58 2.61
N THR A 215 6.67 -11.91 2.58
CA THR A 215 5.68 -11.48 3.56
C THR A 215 4.95 -12.69 4.12
N PHE A 216 4.79 -12.75 5.43
CA PHE A 216 3.81 -13.59 6.11
C PHE A 216 2.82 -12.68 6.81
N ALA A 217 1.53 -12.89 6.60
CA ALA A 217 0.49 -12.00 7.11
C ALA A 217 -0.69 -12.76 7.74
N LYS A 218 -1.37 -12.07 8.67
CA LYS A 218 -2.63 -12.47 9.29
C LYS A 218 -3.62 -11.31 9.20
N ALA A 219 -4.79 -11.54 8.66
CA ALA A 219 -5.97 -10.67 8.74
C ALA A 219 -6.97 -11.22 9.77
N MET A 220 -7.64 -10.32 10.49
CA MET A 220 -8.57 -10.64 11.57
C MET A 220 -9.86 -9.82 11.43
#